data_a43e1bad1a6a7b57899315ff14041e65
#
_entry.id   a43e1bad1a6a7b57899315ff14041e65
#
_cell.length_a   1.000
_cell.length_b   1.000
_cell.length_c   1.000
_cell.angle_alpha   90.00
_cell.angle_beta   90.00
_cell.angle_gamma   90.00
#
_symmetry.space_group_name_H-M   'P 1'
#
loop_
_entity.id
_entity.type
_entity.pdbx_description
1 polymer ?
#
loop_
_entity_poly.entity_id
_entity_poly.type
_entity_poly.pdbx_seq_one_letter_code
_entity_poly.pdbx_strand_id
1 'polypeptide(L)'
;MIKKFLILVLIFVSFSSKLSYALVEIDITRGNLDPLPIAVSPLFVQKNNLKNPEFKEIGERISEVIEGNFKRSGLFNPLFKESFVQEPEIAHLKPRFEDWKLIKAQALVTGKIELENEKLRVEFRLWDVVAAKEILALAFTTVPNNWRRVAHIISDKVYQRLTGEKGYFDTRIIYVSEAGP
;
A
#
# COMPACT_ATOMS: atom_id res chain seq x y z
N MET A 1 -35.65 8.04 -44.00
CA MET A 1 -34.34 7.46 -43.71
C MET A 1 -33.61 8.21 -42.60
N ILE A 2 -33.53 9.51 -42.62
CA ILE A 2 -32.79 10.37 -41.65
C ILE A 2 -33.30 10.17 -40.21
N LYS A 3 -34.61 10.11 -39.96
CA LYS A 3 -35.15 9.91 -38.60
C LYS A 3 -34.74 8.58 -37.96
N LYS A 4 -34.67 7.49 -38.73
CA LYS A 4 -34.21 6.16 -38.26
C LYS A 4 -32.71 6.18 -37.92
N PHE A 5 -31.94 6.88 -38.74
CA PHE A 5 -30.49 7.05 -38.51
C PHE A 5 -30.23 7.87 -37.24
N LEU A 6 -30.98 8.93 -37.02
CA LEU A 6 -30.86 9.78 -35.81
C LEU A 6 -31.20 9.01 -34.51
N ILE A 7 -32.23 8.16 -34.55
CA ILE A 7 -32.59 7.28 -33.43
C ILE A 7 -31.47 6.27 -33.13
N LEU A 8 -30.86 5.68 -34.18
CA LEU A 8 -29.77 4.73 -34.01
C LEU A 8 -28.52 5.38 -33.38
N VAL A 9 -28.18 6.59 -33.80
CA VAL A 9 -27.08 7.39 -33.22
C VAL A 9 -27.38 7.75 -31.75
N LEU A 10 -28.62 8.12 -31.41
CA LEU A 10 -29.03 8.42 -30.05
C LEU A 10 -28.93 7.19 -29.15
N ILE A 11 -29.30 6.01 -29.62
CA ILE A 11 -29.15 4.75 -28.90
C ILE A 11 -27.68 4.41 -28.68
N PHE A 12 -26.82 4.63 -29.68
CA PHE A 12 -25.37 4.35 -29.58
C PHE A 12 -24.66 5.27 -28.57
N VAL A 13 -25.05 6.54 -28.51
CA VAL A 13 -24.52 7.52 -27.52
C VAL A 13 -24.98 7.19 -26.10
N SER A 14 -26.19 6.64 -25.92
CA SER A 14 -26.71 6.23 -24.60
C SER A 14 -25.98 4.99 -24.04
N PHE A 15 -25.31 4.19 -24.86
CA PHE A 15 -24.54 3.02 -24.44
C PHE A 15 -23.10 3.33 -24.03
N SER A 16 -22.66 4.57 -24.16
CA SER A 16 -21.33 5.03 -23.70
C SER A 16 -21.33 5.34 -22.20
N SER A 17 -21.91 4.47 -21.37
CA SER A 17 -21.78 4.55 -19.92
C SER A 17 -20.33 4.31 -19.55
N LYS A 18 -19.63 5.37 -19.17
CA LYS A 18 -18.30 5.26 -18.55
C LYS A 18 -18.46 4.44 -17.28
N LEU A 19 -17.84 3.25 -17.24
CA LEU A 19 -17.65 2.50 -16.01
C LEU A 19 -16.86 3.40 -15.06
N SER A 20 -17.54 4.05 -14.13
CA SER A 20 -16.90 4.77 -13.03
C SER A 20 -16.38 3.74 -12.05
N TYR A 21 -15.09 3.51 -12.04
CA TYR A 21 -14.47 2.71 -10.99
C TYR A 21 -14.40 3.57 -9.74
N ALA A 22 -15.16 3.18 -8.71
CA ALA A 22 -14.99 3.74 -7.37
C ALA A 22 -13.59 3.34 -6.87
N LEU A 23 -12.76 4.35 -6.59
CA LEU A 23 -11.46 4.16 -5.96
C LEU A 23 -11.67 3.85 -4.47
N VAL A 24 -10.88 2.93 -3.90
CA VAL A 24 -10.87 2.72 -2.44
C VAL A 24 -10.39 3.99 -1.77
N GLU A 25 -11.27 4.59 -0.97
CA GLU A 25 -11.01 5.80 -0.18
C GLU A 25 -11.71 5.67 1.18
N ILE A 26 -11.04 6.09 2.25
CA ILE A 26 -11.60 6.08 3.60
C ILE A 26 -12.20 7.44 3.89
N ASP A 27 -13.52 7.49 4.10
CA ASP A 27 -14.21 8.71 4.56
C ASP A 27 -14.10 8.80 6.09
N ILE A 28 -13.14 9.59 6.57
CA ILE A 28 -12.86 9.79 8.00
C ILE A 28 -13.85 10.72 8.70
N THR A 29 -14.83 11.29 7.98
CA THR A 29 -15.81 12.24 8.55
C THR A 29 -16.96 11.53 9.26
N ARG A 30 -17.13 10.22 9.05
CA ARG A 30 -18.19 9.41 9.67
C ARG A 30 -17.72 8.84 11.01
N GLY A 31 -18.48 9.09 12.07
CA GLY A 31 -18.11 8.75 13.45
C GLY A 31 -18.07 7.26 13.83
N ASN A 32 -18.33 6.34 12.91
CA ASN A 32 -18.19 4.89 13.11
C ASN A 32 -17.67 4.27 11.80
N LEU A 33 -16.37 4.08 11.72
CA LEU A 33 -15.70 3.51 10.54
C LEU A 33 -15.29 2.07 10.86
N ASP A 34 -15.75 1.14 10.04
CA ASP A 34 -15.12 -0.17 10.00
C ASP A 34 -13.71 -0.02 9.41
N PRO A 35 -12.64 -0.39 10.13
CA PRO A 35 -11.29 -0.24 9.63
C PRO A 35 -11.08 -0.98 8.30
N LEU A 36 -10.47 -0.31 7.32
CA LEU A 36 -10.24 -0.84 5.99
C LEU A 36 -9.30 -2.06 6.03
N PRO A 37 -9.75 -3.25 5.57
CA PRO A 37 -8.90 -4.43 5.51
C PRO A 37 -7.76 -4.23 4.50
N ILE A 38 -6.52 -4.22 5.00
CA ILE A 38 -5.31 -3.99 4.20
C ILE A 38 -4.33 -5.15 4.36
N ALA A 39 -3.83 -5.68 3.25
CA ALA A 39 -2.75 -6.64 3.24
C ALA A 39 -1.42 -5.91 3.08
N VAL A 40 -0.44 -6.23 3.92
CA VAL A 40 0.94 -5.74 3.79
C VAL A 40 1.83 -6.94 3.55
N SER A 41 2.19 -7.16 2.29
CA SER A 41 3.09 -8.25 1.92
C SER A 41 4.51 -7.96 2.44
N PRO A 42 5.25 -8.94 2.95
CA PRO A 42 6.67 -8.77 3.21
C PRO A 42 7.39 -8.22 1.98
N LEU A 43 8.32 -7.28 2.18
CA LEU A 43 9.12 -6.77 1.07
C LEU A 43 10.15 -7.83 0.69
N PHE A 44 10.15 -8.24 -0.59
CA PHE A 44 11.12 -9.22 -1.05
C PHE A 44 12.48 -8.58 -1.37
N VAL A 45 13.52 -9.39 -1.26
CA VAL A 45 14.89 -8.99 -1.59
C VAL A 45 15.19 -9.38 -3.02
N GLN A 46 15.68 -8.45 -3.83
CA GLN A 46 16.08 -8.75 -5.19
C GLN A 46 17.24 -9.76 -5.22
N LYS A 47 17.22 -10.68 -6.20
CA LYS A 47 18.12 -11.85 -6.28
C LYS A 47 19.61 -11.54 -6.10
N ASN A 48 20.06 -10.37 -6.54
CA ASN A 48 21.47 -9.96 -6.41
C ASN A 48 21.92 -9.79 -4.95
N ASN A 49 20.99 -9.62 -4.01
CA ASN A 49 21.23 -9.35 -2.60
C ASN A 49 20.79 -10.47 -1.66
N LEU A 50 20.28 -11.60 -2.19
CA LEU A 50 19.82 -12.76 -1.40
C LEU A 50 20.91 -13.43 -0.56
N LYS A 51 22.20 -13.19 -0.85
CA LYS A 51 23.32 -13.77 -0.11
C LYS A 51 23.52 -13.14 1.27
N ASN A 52 22.88 -12.00 1.56
CA ASN A 52 22.96 -11.35 2.86
C ASN A 52 21.65 -11.55 3.63
N PRO A 53 21.61 -12.40 4.67
CA PRO A 53 20.40 -12.67 5.46
C PRO A 53 19.86 -11.42 6.16
N GLU A 54 20.69 -10.43 6.47
CA GLU A 54 20.29 -9.17 7.08
C GLU A 54 19.27 -8.40 6.21
N PHE A 55 19.41 -8.44 4.88
CA PHE A 55 18.47 -7.75 3.98
C PHE A 55 17.09 -8.42 3.94
N LYS A 56 17.05 -9.75 4.05
CA LYS A 56 15.75 -10.45 4.16
C LYS A 56 15.03 -10.00 5.43
N GLU A 57 15.73 -9.95 6.53
CA GLU A 57 15.18 -9.47 7.81
C GLU A 57 14.71 -8.02 7.71
N ILE A 58 15.46 -7.14 7.04
CA ILE A 58 15.05 -5.75 6.82
C ILE A 58 13.73 -5.67 6.06
N GLY A 59 13.53 -6.47 5.03
CA GLY A 59 12.28 -6.53 4.26
C GLY A 59 11.07 -6.91 5.09
N GLU A 60 11.22 -7.92 5.93
CA GLU A 60 10.20 -8.36 6.89
C GLU A 60 9.89 -7.27 7.93
N ARG A 61 10.92 -6.68 8.52
CA ARG A 61 10.81 -5.61 9.53
C ARG A 61 10.16 -4.33 8.99
N ILE A 62 10.41 -3.97 7.72
CA ILE A 62 9.73 -2.83 7.09
C ILE A 62 8.22 -3.08 7.06
N SER A 63 7.78 -4.25 6.61
CA SER A 63 6.37 -4.59 6.56
C SER A 63 5.72 -4.62 7.95
N GLU A 64 6.42 -5.14 8.97
CA GLU A 64 5.94 -5.14 10.36
C GLU A 64 5.74 -3.73 10.92
N VAL A 65 6.67 -2.81 10.63
CA VAL A 65 6.52 -1.40 11.05
C VAL A 65 5.33 -0.76 10.36
N ILE A 66 5.11 -1.02 9.06
CA ILE A 66 3.97 -0.51 8.31
C ILE A 66 2.65 -1.05 8.91
N GLU A 67 2.57 -2.35 9.16
CA GLU A 67 1.39 -2.98 9.80
C GLU A 67 1.11 -2.35 11.18
N GLY A 68 2.15 -2.20 12.00
CA GLY A 68 2.04 -1.56 13.32
C GLY A 68 1.55 -0.12 13.24
N ASN A 69 1.99 0.65 12.24
CA ASN A 69 1.50 2.00 11.99
C ASN A 69 0.01 2.01 11.62
N PHE A 70 -0.39 1.16 10.69
CA PHE A 70 -1.78 1.05 10.25
C PHE A 70 -2.71 0.63 11.39
N LYS A 71 -2.31 -0.39 12.17
CA LYS A 71 -3.07 -0.83 13.33
C LYS A 71 -3.26 0.28 14.35
N ARG A 72 -2.20 1.08 14.64
CA ARG A 72 -2.28 2.20 15.59
C ARG A 72 -3.15 3.34 15.11
N SER A 73 -3.31 3.54 13.80
CA SER A 73 -4.17 4.60 13.28
C SER A 73 -5.67 4.34 13.53
N GLY A 74 -6.06 3.09 13.74
CA GLY A 74 -7.46 2.69 13.88
C GLY A 74 -8.28 2.72 12.58
N LEU A 75 -7.73 3.24 11.48
CA LEU A 75 -8.41 3.35 10.19
C LEU A 75 -8.19 2.13 9.30
N PHE A 76 -7.21 1.30 9.63
CA PHE A 76 -6.86 0.11 8.86
C PHE A 76 -6.89 -1.13 9.74
N ASN A 77 -7.27 -2.23 9.13
CA ASN A 77 -7.21 -3.57 9.74
C ASN A 77 -6.20 -4.43 8.94
N PRO A 78 -4.91 -4.48 9.35
CA PRO A 78 -3.92 -5.33 8.70
C PRO A 78 -4.33 -6.80 8.79
N LEU A 79 -4.30 -7.50 7.65
CA LEU A 79 -4.63 -8.91 7.55
C LEU A 79 -3.44 -9.78 7.98
N PHE A 80 -3.74 -10.97 8.49
CA PHE A 80 -2.73 -11.93 8.92
C PHE A 80 -1.91 -12.46 7.73
N LYS A 81 -0.58 -12.45 7.85
CA LYS A 81 0.35 -12.91 6.80
C LYS A 81 0.14 -14.36 6.41
N GLU A 82 -0.26 -15.19 7.36
CA GLU A 82 -0.54 -16.60 7.17
C GLU A 82 -1.70 -16.88 6.20
N SER A 83 -2.54 -15.87 5.96
CA SER A 83 -3.62 -15.96 4.97
C SER A 83 -3.17 -15.65 3.54
N PHE A 84 -1.94 -15.17 3.34
CA PHE A 84 -1.45 -14.78 2.03
C PHE A 84 -1.05 -16.00 1.21
N VAL A 85 -1.67 -16.15 0.03
CA VAL A 85 -1.44 -17.28 -0.87
C VAL A 85 -0.31 -16.99 -1.86
N GLN A 86 -0.06 -15.71 -2.14
CA GLN A 86 0.86 -15.28 -3.16
C GLN A 86 2.23 -14.92 -2.59
N GLU A 87 3.29 -15.45 -3.19
CA GLU A 87 4.66 -15.08 -2.84
C GLU A 87 4.91 -13.57 -3.05
N PRO A 88 5.67 -12.91 -2.15
CA PRO A 88 5.88 -11.46 -2.19
C PRO A 88 6.41 -10.92 -3.52
N GLU A 89 7.36 -11.63 -4.16
CA GLU A 89 7.92 -11.23 -5.46
C GLU A 89 6.86 -11.22 -6.55
N ILE A 90 6.01 -12.26 -6.60
CA ILE A 90 4.94 -12.39 -7.58
C ILE A 90 3.87 -11.33 -7.33
N ALA A 91 3.48 -11.13 -6.06
CA ALA A 91 2.49 -10.13 -5.67
C ALA A 91 2.94 -8.70 -6.03
N HIS A 92 4.23 -8.39 -5.91
CA HIS A 92 4.77 -7.08 -6.28
C HIS A 92 4.74 -6.82 -7.79
N LEU A 93 5.06 -7.84 -8.59
CA LEU A 93 5.11 -7.70 -10.06
C LEU A 93 3.71 -7.68 -10.67
N LYS A 94 2.87 -8.64 -10.30
CA LYS A 94 1.52 -8.80 -10.83
C LYS A 94 0.63 -9.51 -9.80
N PRO A 95 -0.07 -8.77 -8.92
CA PRO A 95 -1.00 -9.39 -7.98
C PRO A 95 -2.12 -10.16 -8.70
N ARG A 96 -2.43 -11.35 -8.21
CA ARG A 96 -3.66 -12.03 -8.58
C ARG A 96 -4.77 -11.54 -7.64
N PHE A 97 -5.47 -10.51 -8.06
CA PHE A 97 -6.44 -9.80 -7.21
C PHE A 97 -7.54 -10.69 -6.64
N GLU A 98 -7.90 -11.76 -7.35
CA GLU A 98 -8.92 -12.70 -6.88
C GLU A 98 -8.47 -13.42 -5.58
N ASP A 99 -7.18 -13.77 -5.45
CA ASP A 99 -6.65 -14.38 -4.24
C ASP A 99 -6.76 -13.41 -3.04
N TRP A 100 -6.48 -12.13 -3.28
CA TRP A 100 -6.57 -11.09 -2.26
C TRP A 100 -8.02 -10.75 -1.89
N LYS A 101 -8.96 -10.81 -2.85
CA LYS A 101 -10.40 -10.67 -2.60
C LYS A 101 -10.94 -11.79 -1.73
N LEU A 102 -10.48 -13.03 -1.92
CA LEU A 102 -10.90 -14.18 -1.10
C LEU A 102 -10.63 -13.97 0.38
N ILE A 103 -9.51 -13.36 0.74
CA ILE A 103 -9.18 -12.99 2.12
C ILE A 103 -9.74 -11.63 2.55
N LYS A 104 -10.63 -11.04 1.73
CA LYS A 104 -11.32 -9.76 1.96
C LYS A 104 -10.38 -8.54 2.04
N ALA A 105 -9.20 -8.60 1.45
CA ALA A 105 -8.36 -7.42 1.30
C ALA A 105 -9.03 -6.40 0.38
N GLN A 106 -9.05 -5.14 0.78
CA GLN A 106 -9.49 -4.03 -0.06
C GLN A 106 -8.30 -3.27 -0.64
N ALA A 107 -7.22 -3.19 0.12
CA ALA A 107 -5.94 -2.62 -0.32
C ALA A 107 -4.81 -3.63 -0.09
N LEU A 108 -3.78 -3.55 -0.94
CA LEU A 108 -2.58 -4.38 -0.83
C LEU A 108 -1.34 -3.51 -0.99
N VAL A 109 -0.44 -3.58 -0.02
CA VAL A 109 0.91 -3.00 -0.08
C VAL A 109 1.89 -4.10 -0.42
N THR A 110 2.68 -3.90 -1.48
CA THR A 110 3.79 -4.77 -1.86
C THR A 110 5.06 -3.97 -1.99
N GLY A 111 6.21 -4.60 -1.90
CA GLY A 111 7.46 -3.89 -2.08
C GLY A 111 8.65 -4.80 -2.33
N LYS A 112 9.75 -4.19 -2.75
CA LYS A 112 11.05 -4.83 -2.87
C LYS A 112 12.13 -3.96 -2.24
N ILE A 113 13.19 -4.61 -1.80
CA ILE A 113 14.41 -3.95 -1.35
C ILE A 113 15.60 -4.39 -2.18
N GLU A 114 16.50 -3.49 -2.39
CA GLU A 114 17.70 -3.65 -3.19
C GLU A 114 18.85 -2.85 -2.59
N LEU A 115 20.06 -3.39 -2.61
CA LEU A 115 21.27 -2.65 -2.24
C LEU A 115 21.98 -2.22 -3.52
N GLU A 116 22.04 -0.92 -3.73
CA GLU A 116 22.74 -0.27 -4.84
C GLU A 116 23.81 0.67 -4.29
N ASN A 117 25.08 0.44 -4.59
CA ASN A 117 26.18 1.30 -4.17
C ASN A 117 26.14 1.64 -2.66
N GLU A 118 26.02 0.62 -1.83
CA GLU A 118 25.91 0.72 -0.35
C GLU A 118 24.67 1.50 0.15
N LYS A 119 23.74 1.84 -0.71
CA LYS A 119 22.46 2.46 -0.36
C LYS A 119 21.33 1.44 -0.46
N LEU A 120 20.45 1.50 0.51
CA LEU A 120 19.20 0.75 0.52
C LEU A 120 18.18 1.46 -0.37
N ARG A 121 17.78 0.80 -1.44
CA ARG A 121 16.66 1.21 -2.29
C ARG A 121 15.42 0.39 -1.91
N VAL A 122 14.36 1.07 -1.54
CA VAL A 122 13.06 0.48 -1.18
C VAL A 122 12.02 0.96 -2.16
N GLU A 123 11.45 0.05 -2.94
CA GLU A 123 10.30 0.32 -3.79
C GLU A 123 9.06 -0.25 -3.15
N PHE A 124 7.93 0.48 -3.22
CA PHE A 124 6.64 -0.06 -2.81
C PHE A 124 5.56 0.32 -3.81
N ARG A 125 4.50 -0.49 -3.82
CA ARG A 125 3.29 -0.26 -4.58
C ARG A 125 2.09 -0.45 -3.69
N LEU A 126 1.09 0.39 -3.90
CA LEU A 126 -0.22 0.27 -3.30
C LEU A 126 -1.22 -0.09 -4.40
N TRP A 127 -1.96 -1.15 -4.16
CA TRP A 127 -2.97 -1.66 -5.07
C TRP A 127 -4.35 -1.52 -4.46
N ASP A 128 -5.30 -1.05 -5.26
CA ASP A 128 -6.71 -1.21 -5.00
C ASP A 128 -7.12 -2.61 -5.45
N VAL A 129 -7.43 -3.48 -4.48
CA VAL A 129 -7.77 -4.87 -4.76
C VAL A 129 -9.14 -5.00 -5.42
N VAL A 130 -10.09 -4.14 -5.03
CA VAL A 130 -11.45 -4.14 -5.57
C VAL A 130 -11.45 -3.71 -7.03
N ALA A 131 -10.79 -2.58 -7.33
CA ALA A 131 -10.65 -2.05 -8.69
C ALA A 131 -9.59 -2.77 -9.53
N ALA A 132 -8.80 -3.68 -8.93
CA ALA A 132 -7.74 -4.45 -9.56
C ALA A 132 -6.69 -3.57 -10.27
N LYS A 133 -6.26 -2.49 -9.62
CA LYS A 133 -5.30 -1.54 -10.20
C LYS A 133 -4.29 -0.99 -9.20
N GLU A 134 -3.12 -0.60 -9.71
CA GLU A 134 -2.14 0.18 -8.94
C GLU A 134 -2.64 1.61 -8.74
N ILE A 135 -2.55 2.11 -7.52
CA ILE A 135 -2.99 3.46 -7.17
C ILE A 135 -1.87 4.35 -6.63
N LEU A 136 -0.72 3.76 -6.30
CA LEU A 136 0.50 4.47 -5.92
C LEU A 136 1.71 3.56 -6.12
N ALA A 137 2.80 4.10 -6.68
CA ALA A 137 4.10 3.46 -6.73
C ALA A 137 5.19 4.50 -6.47
N LEU A 138 6.07 4.23 -5.51
CA LEU A 138 7.19 5.10 -5.15
C LEU A 138 8.42 4.28 -4.79
N ALA A 139 9.58 4.92 -4.90
CA ALA A 139 10.86 4.37 -4.47
C ALA A 139 11.61 5.38 -3.61
N PHE A 140 12.32 4.88 -2.60
CA PHE A 140 13.17 5.65 -1.71
C PHE A 140 14.56 5.08 -1.67
N THR A 141 15.57 5.95 -1.63
CA THR A 141 16.97 5.55 -1.48
C THR A 141 17.52 6.17 -0.21
N THR A 142 18.13 5.35 0.64
CA THR A 142 18.67 5.79 1.94
C THR A 142 19.89 4.95 2.33
N VAL A 143 20.52 5.26 3.47
CA VAL A 143 21.48 4.36 4.09
C VAL A 143 20.77 3.20 4.79
N PRO A 144 21.35 1.99 4.84
CA PRO A 144 20.68 0.81 5.42
C PRO A 144 20.09 1.04 6.81
N ASN A 145 20.81 1.72 7.70
CA ASN A 145 20.36 1.99 9.08
C ASN A 145 19.06 2.82 9.17
N ASN A 146 18.65 3.50 8.10
CA ASN A 146 17.43 4.32 8.07
C ASN A 146 16.18 3.55 7.58
N TRP A 147 16.26 2.23 7.44
CA TRP A 147 15.16 1.41 6.94
C TRP A 147 13.83 1.64 7.69
N ARG A 148 13.89 1.80 9.02
CA ARG A 148 12.70 2.05 9.85
C ARG A 148 12.00 3.37 9.47
N ARG A 149 12.77 4.43 9.22
CA ARG A 149 12.20 5.70 8.77
C ARG A 149 11.51 5.57 7.42
N VAL A 150 12.09 4.78 6.50
CA VAL A 150 11.44 4.51 5.22
C VAL A 150 10.09 3.83 5.41
N ALA A 151 9.97 2.87 6.34
CA ALA A 151 8.69 2.25 6.68
C ALA A 151 7.65 3.27 7.17
N HIS A 152 8.03 4.24 8.00
CA HIS A 152 7.13 5.31 8.43
C HIS A 152 6.71 6.22 7.26
N ILE A 153 7.66 6.60 6.38
CA ILE A 153 7.35 7.39 5.18
C ILE A 153 6.40 6.64 4.24
N ILE A 154 6.59 5.33 4.04
CA ILE A 154 5.67 4.50 3.26
C ILE A 154 4.27 4.54 3.88
N SER A 155 4.19 4.35 5.21
CA SER A 155 2.90 4.41 5.93
C SER A 155 2.20 5.76 5.73
N ASP A 156 2.94 6.87 5.78
CA ASP A 156 2.40 8.21 5.53
C ASP A 156 1.86 8.37 4.11
N LYS A 157 2.57 7.84 3.13
CA LYS A 157 2.15 7.91 1.72
C LYS A 157 0.91 7.07 1.44
N VAL A 158 0.84 5.87 2.02
CA VAL A 158 -0.35 5.00 1.91
C VAL A 158 -1.53 5.63 2.63
N TYR A 159 -1.32 6.12 3.87
CA TYR A 159 -2.34 6.84 4.64
C TYR A 159 -2.91 8.00 3.83
N GLN A 160 -2.05 8.89 3.35
CA GLN A 160 -2.45 10.05 2.56
C GLN A 160 -3.21 9.66 1.29
N ARG A 161 -2.78 8.59 0.63
CA ARG A 161 -3.42 8.14 -0.62
C ARG A 161 -4.82 7.58 -0.40
N LEU A 162 -5.07 6.94 0.75
CA LEU A 162 -6.34 6.29 1.08
C LEU A 162 -7.31 7.18 1.86
N THR A 163 -6.80 8.18 2.59
CA THR A 163 -7.64 9.07 3.43
C THR A 163 -7.75 10.50 2.91
N GLY A 164 -6.87 10.90 2.00
CA GLY A 164 -6.72 12.29 1.58
C GLY A 164 -5.95 13.17 2.59
N GLU A 165 -5.79 12.72 3.83
CA GLU A 165 -5.15 13.47 4.91
C GLU A 165 -3.64 13.21 4.99
N LYS A 166 -2.88 14.18 5.51
CA LYS A 166 -1.44 14.02 5.69
C LYS A 166 -1.13 12.95 6.73
N GLY A 167 -0.24 12.02 6.40
CA GLY A 167 0.27 11.04 7.35
C GLY A 167 1.10 11.65 8.47
N TYR A 168 1.22 10.95 9.60
CA TYR A 168 1.86 11.42 10.83
C TYR A 168 2.80 10.38 11.47
N PHE A 169 3.18 9.32 10.73
CA PHE A 169 4.02 8.24 11.27
C PHE A 169 5.51 8.58 11.25
N ASP A 170 6.01 9.38 10.28
CA ASP A 170 7.39 9.91 10.26
C ASP A 170 7.48 11.18 11.11
N THR A 171 7.18 11.06 12.40
CA THR A 171 7.23 12.15 13.37
C THR A 171 8.38 11.98 14.34
N ARG A 172 8.86 13.10 14.91
CA ARG A 172 9.85 13.12 15.99
C ARG A 172 9.20 13.72 17.23
N ILE A 173 9.27 12.99 18.33
CA ILE A 173 8.83 13.47 19.63
C ILE A 173 10.09 13.96 20.38
N ILE A 174 10.08 15.22 20.79
CA ILE A 174 11.11 15.80 21.63
C ILE A 174 10.52 15.89 23.03
N TYR A 175 11.22 15.32 24.00
CA TYR A 175 10.87 15.48 25.42
C TYR A 175 12.09 15.98 26.20
N VAL A 176 11.84 16.78 27.21
CA VAL A 176 12.83 17.19 28.17
C VAL A 176 12.67 16.29 29.39
N SER A 177 13.73 15.59 29.78
CA SER A 177 13.77 14.83 31.02
C SER A 177 14.52 15.67 32.05
N GLU A 178 13.84 16.11 33.09
CA GLU A 178 14.50 16.67 34.28
C GLU A 178 14.85 15.49 35.19
N ALA A 179 16.16 15.24 35.33
CA ALA A 179 16.65 14.42 36.43
C ALA A 179 16.57 15.32 37.68
N GLY A 180 15.61 15.04 38.57
CA GLY A 180 15.56 15.71 39.86
C GLY A 180 16.85 15.50 40.66
N PRO A 181 17.09 16.32 41.67
CA PRO A 181 18.27 16.23 42.51
C PRO A 181 18.38 14.91 43.27
#